data_ccd6036521a458dc876d50fda5c58098
#
_entry.id   ccd6036521a458dc876d50fda5c58098
#
_cell.length_a   1.000
_cell.length_b   1.000
_cell.length_c   1.000
_cell.angle_alpha   90.00
_cell.angle_beta   90.00
_cell.angle_gamma   90.00
#
_symmetry.space_group_name_H-M   'P 1'
#
loop_
_entity.id
_entity.type
_entity.pdbx_description
1 polymer ?
#
loop_
_entity_poly.entity_id
_entity_poly.type
_entity_poly.pdbx_seq_one_letter_code
_entity_poly.pdbx_strand_id
1 'polypeptide(L)'
;RLAGGGRLGAAARNPANQLLHLQLPDYVGGGRRVRPDPFRDEVPGFFTHLRDERGLKESSIDHYRHYLNRFAAFLTRLQITSLRELSVATLAAFVVESAPALSRTSRRDLCSTLKVFLRYCHREGLIAVDLSAAVEMPQAYRLAELPRSISWDEVRQMFAVVDRRRPKGIRD
;
A
#
# COMPACT_ATOMS: atom_id res chain seq x y z
N ARG A 1 11.29 -27.35 -26.48
CA ARG A 1 12.14 -26.77 -25.41
C ARG A 1 11.63 -25.35 -25.13
N LEU A 2 10.81 -25.19 -24.11
CA LEU A 2 10.44 -23.87 -23.57
C LEU A 2 11.58 -23.44 -22.66
N ALA A 3 12.39 -22.52 -23.14
CA ALA A 3 13.46 -21.90 -22.35
C ALA A 3 12.91 -20.78 -21.49
N GLY A 4 13.34 -20.73 -20.23
CA GLY A 4 13.37 -19.56 -19.39
C GLY A 4 12.06 -19.19 -18.70
N GLY A 5 11.88 -19.64 -17.46
CA GLY A 5 10.82 -19.20 -16.54
C GLY A 5 10.93 -17.72 -16.13
N GLY A 6 10.81 -16.81 -17.08
CA GLY A 6 10.64 -15.39 -16.81
C GLY A 6 9.31 -15.15 -16.14
N ARG A 7 9.31 -14.49 -14.96
CA ARG A 7 8.08 -14.04 -14.32
C ARG A 7 7.34 -13.08 -15.25
N LEU A 8 6.15 -13.48 -15.71
CA LEU A 8 5.25 -12.59 -16.46
C LEU A 8 5.04 -11.31 -15.67
N GLY A 9 5.20 -10.16 -16.32
CA GLY A 9 4.90 -8.87 -15.72
C GLY A 9 3.43 -8.77 -15.25
N ALA A 10 3.14 -7.91 -14.29
CA ALA A 10 1.79 -7.75 -13.74
C ALA A 10 0.75 -7.44 -14.83
N ALA A 11 1.13 -6.70 -15.88
CA ALA A 11 0.28 -6.37 -17.02
C ALA A 11 -0.18 -7.60 -17.83
N ALA A 12 0.67 -8.63 -17.97
CA ALA A 12 0.32 -9.85 -18.69
C ALA A 12 -0.36 -10.91 -17.79
N ARG A 13 -0.13 -10.84 -16.49
CA ARG A 13 -0.64 -11.82 -15.53
C ARG A 13 -2.15 -11.70 -15.31
N ASN A 14 -2.67 -10.48 -15.24
CA ASN A 14 -4.10 -10.25 -14.98
C ASN A 14 -5.00 -10.76 -16.12
N PRO A 15 -4.75 -10.43 -17.40
CA PRO A 15 -5.52 -10.98 -18.51
C PRO A 15 -5.42 -12.50 -18.61
N ALA A 16 -4.22 -13.08 -18.40
CA ALA A 16 -4.05 -14.51 -18.41
C ALA A 16 -4.84 -15.23 -17.32
N ASN A 17 -4.86 -14.70 -16.10
CA ASN A 17 -5.67 -15.23 -15.01
C ASN A 17 -7.17 -15.13 -15.31
N GLN A 18 -7.63 -14.01 -15.88
CA GLN A 18 -9.03 -13.85 -16.28
C GLN A 18 -9.42 -14.89 -17.34
N LEU A 19 -8.57 -15.10 -18.33
CA LEU A 19 -8.81 -16.10 -19.36
C LEU A 19 -8.87 -17.53 -18.76
N LEU A 20 -7.94 -17.85 -17.86
CA LEU A 20 -7.92 -19.16 -17.19
C LEU A 20 -9.16 -19.37 -16.33
N HIS A 21 -9.66 -18.38 -15.63
CA HIS A 21 -10.93 -18.47 -14.89
C HIS A 21 -12.14 -18.70 -15.78
N LEU A 22 -12.12 -18.16 -17.01
CA LEU A 22 -13.20 -18.38 -17.98
C LEU A 22 -13.15 -19.79 -18.62
N GLN A 23 -11.97 -20.35 -18.80
CA GLN A 23 -11.77 -21.63 -19.47
C GLN A 23 -11.75 -22.83 -18.52
N LEU A 24 -11.38 -22.63 -17.28
CA LEU A 24 -11.21 -23.67 -16.28
C LEU A 24 -12.01 -23.29 -15.03
N PRO A 25 -13.23 -23.81 -14.83
CA PRO A 25 -14.08 -23.48 -13.67
C PRO A 25 -13.42 -23.73 -12.32
N ASP A 26 -12.54 -24.74 -12.24
CA ASP A 26 -11.82 -25.12 -11.03
C ASP A 26 -10.47 -24.40 -10.88
N TYR A 27 -10.14 -23.46 -11.77
CA TYR A 27 -8.89 -22.71 -11.70
C TYR A 27 -8.91 -21.68 -10.56
N VAL A 28 -8.29 -22.04 -9.46
CA VAL A 28 -8.18 -21.14 -8.28
C VAL A 28 -7.16 -20.01 -8.50
N GLY A 29 -6.48 -19.99 -9.64
CA GLY A 29 -5.49 -18.97 -9.96
C GLY A 29 -4.26 -19.02 -9.06
N GLY A 30 -3.18 -18.36 -9.44
CA GLY A 30 -2.12 -18.00 -8.50
C GLY A 30 -2.64 -16.89 -7.56
N GLY A 31 -3.58 -17.24 -6.69
CA GLY A 31 -4.29 -16.33 -5.81
C GLY A 31 -3.32 -15.34 -5.15
N ARG A 32 -3.73 -14.13 -4.94
CA ARG A 32 -2.98 -13.16 -4.15
C ARG A 32 -2.60 -13.84 -2.84
N ARG A 33 -1.32 -14.11 -2.63
CA ARG A 33 -0.86 -14.71 -1.37
C ARG A 33 -1.38 -13.82 -0.26
N VAL A 34 -2.35 -14.31 0.51
CA VAL A 34 -2.83 -13.61 1.69
C VAL A 34 -1.62 -13.51 2.62
N ARG A 35 -1.19 -12.30 2.89
CA ARG A 35 -0.13 -12.08 3.86
C ARG A 35 -0.68 -12.44 5.23
N PRO A 36 0.11 -13.11 6.09
CA PRO A 36 -0.32 -13.33 7.46
C PRO A 36 -0.58 -12.00 8.15
N ASP A 37 -1.54 -11.99 9.07
CA ASP A 37 -1.80 -10.83 9.91
C ASP A 37 -0.59 -10.65 10.86
N PRO A 38 0.13 -9.52 10.76
CA PRO A 38 1.21 -9.23 11.70
C PRO A 38 0.62 -8.91 13.08
N PHE A 39 1.39 -9.15 14.11
CA PHE A 39 0.99 -8.95 15.53
C PHE A 39 -0.27 -9.72 15.92
N ARG A 40 -0.53 -10.88 15.29
CA ARG A 40 -1.76 -11.65 15.52
C ARG A 40 -1.92 -12.04 16.98
N ASP A 41 -0.84 -12.47 17.61
CA ASP A 41 -0.85 -12.95 18.98
C ASP A 41 -0.84 -11.80 20.00
N GLU A 42 -0.20 -10.68 19.67
CA GLU A 42 -0.09 -9.51 20.53
C GLU A 42 -1.31 -8.58 20.41
N VAL A 43 -1.90 -8.50 19.21
CA VAL A 43 -3.01 -7.58 18.89
C VAL A 43 -4.10 -8.33 18.10
N PRO A 44 -4.73 -9.36 18.66
CA PRO A 44 -5.61 -10.27 17.91
C PRO A 44 -6.84 -9.61 17.30
N GLY A 45 -7.35 -8.52 17.88
CA GLY A 45 -8.56 -7.83 17.43
C GLY A 45 -8.37 -6.79 16.35
N PHE A 46 -7.15 -6.38 16.01
CA PHE A 46 -6.92 -5.22 15.15
C PHE A 46 -7.52 -5.37 13.75
N PHE A 47 -7.29 -6.48 13.07
CA PHE A 47 -7.79 -6.69 11.71
C PHE A 47 -9.31 -6.92 11.68
N THR A 48 -9.87 -7.50 12.71
CA THR A 48 -11.33 -7.60 12.93
C THR A 48 -11.93 -6.20 13.11
N HIS A 49 -11.34 -5.35 13.95
CA HIS A 49 -11.73 -3.95 14.11
C HIS A 49 -11.70 -3.18 12.77
N LEU A 50 -10.66 -3.35 11.95
CA LEU A 50 -10.60 -2.70 10.64
C LEU A 50 -11.73 -3.13 9.72
N ARG A 51 -12.11 -4.41 9.76
CA ARG A 51 -13.15 -4.99 8.91
C ARG A 51 -14.55 -4.63 9.42
N ASP A 52 -14.83 -4.93 10.67
CA ASP A 52 -16.18 -4.97 11.21
C ASP A 52 -16.61 -3.62 11.77
N GLU A 53 -15.73 -2.91 12.49
CA GLU A 53 -16.05 -1.61 13.08
C GLU A 53 -15.78 -0.44 12.11
N ARG A 54 -14.70 -0.52 11.32
CA ARG A 54 -14.36 0.54 10.36
C ARG A 54 -14.88 0.28 8.95
N GLY A 55 -15.45 -0.87 8.67
CA GLY A 55 -16.04 -1.22 7.37
C GLY A 55 -15.04 -1.21 6.22
N LEU A 56 -13.75 -1.48 6.46
CA LEU A 56 -12.74 -1.42 5.42
C LEU A 56 -12.81 -2.65 4.51
N LYS A 57 -12.69 -2.40 3.20
CA LYS A 57 -12.56 -3.47 2.20
C LYS A 57 -11.27 -4.25 2.38
N GLU A 58 -11.27 -5.53 2.04
CA GLU A 58 -10.11 -6.41 2.17
C GLU A 58 -8.87 -5.88 1.44
N SER A 59 -9.05 -5.21 0.29
CA SER A 59 -7.95 -4.56 -0.41
C SER A 59 -7.27 -3.46 0.41
N SER A 60 -8.03 -2.71 1.21
CA SER A 60 -7.49 -1.70 2.13
C SER A 60 -6.80 -2.35 3.32
N ILE A 61 -7.39 -3.43 3.87
CA ILE A 61 -6.79 -4.21 4.96
C ILE A 61 -5.45 -4.81 4.53
N ASP A 62 -5.32 -5.24 3.29
CA ASP A 62 -4.04 -5.71 2.73
C ASP A 62 -2.95 -4.63 2.70
N HIS A 63 -3.30 -3.35 2.56
CA HIS A 63 -2.34 -2.26 2.72
C HIS A 63 -1.84 -2.16 4.17
N TYR A 64 -2.73 -2.31 5.15
CA TYR A 64 -2.34 -2.38 6.56
C TYR A 64 -1.40 -3.56 6.81
N ARG A 65 -1.75 -4.76 6.33
CA ARG A 65 -0.88 -5.95 6.41
C ARG A 65 0.51 -5.68 5.82
N HIS A 66 0.55 -5.02 4.66
CA HIS A 66 1.80 -4.72 3.98
C HIS A 66 2.75 -3.89 4.85
N TYR A 67 2.28 -2.78 5.38
CA TYR A 67 3.13 -1.89 6.17
C TYR A 67 3.41 -2.44 7.56
N LEU A 68 2.44 -3.08 8.20
CA LEU A 68 2.64 -3.67 9.52
C LEU A 68 3.56 -4.90 9.50
N ASN A 69 3.56 -5.70 8.43
CA ASN A 69 4.56 -6.76 8.27
C ASN A 69 5.99 -6.20 8.14
N ARG A 70 6.16 -5.05 7.48
CA ARG A 70 7.47 -4.36 7.45
C ARG A 70 7.88 -3.87 8.84
N PHE A 71 6.92 -3.33 9.59
CA PHE A 71 7.16 -2.88 10.95
C PHE A 71 7.50 -4.04 11.88
N ALA A 72 6.75 -5.15 11.82
CA ALA A 72 7.05 -6.36 12.59
C ALA A 72 8.46 -6.91 12.28
N ALA A 73 8.84 -6.97 11.00
CA ALA A 73 10.18 -7.39 10.61
C ALA A 73 11.28 -6.44 11.13
N PHE A 74 11.01 -5.13 11.17
CA PHE A 74 11.91 -4.14 11.76
C PHE A 74 12.09 -4.37 13.27
N LEU A 75 10.99 -4.55 14.02
CA LEU A 75 11.04 -4.83 15.46
C LEU A 75 11.78 -6.12 15.76
N THR A 76 11.51 -7.20 15.00
CA THR A 76 12.23 -8.48 15.14
C THR A 76 13.73 -8.31 14.98
N ARG A 77 14.19 -7.50 14.01
CA ARG A 77 15.61 -7.21 13.80
C ARG A 77 16.24 -6.45 14.97
N LEU A 78 15.48 -5.59 15.63
CA LEU A 78 15.89 -4.88 16.83
C LEU A 78 15.74 -5.70 18.11
N GLN A 79 15.28 -6.95 17.99
CA GLN A 79 15.00 -7.84 19.13
C GLN A 79 13.95 -7.27 20.10
N ILE A 80 13.08 -6.38 19.64
CA ILE A 80 11.95 -5.86 20.40
C ILE A 80 10.84 -6.90 20.30
N THR A 81 10.54 -7.53 21.42
CA THR A 81 9.57 -8.64 21.49
C THR A 81 8.19 -8.23 22.02
N SER A 82 8.09 -7.04 22.60
CA SER A 82 6.82 -6.54 23.14
C SER A 82 6.52 -5.14 22.66
N LEU A 83 5.26 -4.87 22.31
CA LEU A 83 4.79 -3.54 21.94
C LEU A 83 4.92 -2.52 23.09
N ARG A 84 5.02 -2.99 24.33
CA ARG A 84 5.25 -2.13 25.51
C ARG A 84 6.64 -1.49 25.53
N GLU A 85 7.60 -2.05 24.79
CA GLU A 85 8.96 -1.53 24.64
C GLU A 85 9.08 -0.47 23.55
N LEU A 86 7.97 -0.19 22.84
CA LEU A 86 7.97 0.81 21.79
C LEU A 86 8.26 2.21 22.35
N SER A 87 9.15 2.91 21.68
CA SER A 87 9.50 4.29 21.98
C SER A 87 9.33 5.19 20.76
N VAL A 88 9.26 6.49 21.00
CA VAL A 88 9.26 7.50 19.93
C VAL A 88 10.49 7.32 19.01
N ALA A 89 11.65 7.04 19.61
CA ALA A 89 12.89 6.83 18.87
C ALA A 89 12.80 5.61 17.94
N THR A 90 12.22 4.51 18.41
CA THR A 90 11.99 3.29 17.61
C THR A 90 11.10 3.58 16.39
N LEU A 91 10.01 4.32 16.59
CA LEU A 91 9.10 4.70 15.52
C LEU A 91 9.78 5.63 14.49
N ALA A 92 10.51 6.63 14.96
CA ALA A 92 11.26 7.54 14.10
C ALA A 92 12.31 6.78 13.27
N ALA A 93 13.06 5.88 13.89
CA ALA A 93 14.05 5.04 13.20
C ALA A 93 13.42 4.19 12.10
N PHE A 94 12.25 3.58 12.36
CA PHE A 94 11.52 2.81 11.36
C PHE A 94 11.08 3.66 10.17
N VAL A 95 10.52 4.85 10.42
CA VAL A 95 10.08 5.75 9.37
C VAL A 95 11.26 6.23 8.52
N VAL A 96 12.37 6.62 9.16
CA VAL A 96 13.59 7.08 8.47
C VAL A 96 14.19 5.95 7.61
N GLU A 97 14.31 4.74 8.15
CA GLU A 97 14.86 3.59 7.42
C GLU A 97 13.95 3.18 6.24
N SER A 98 12.65 3.27 6.42
CA SER A 98 11.69 2.91 5.35
C SER A 98 11.60 3.96 4.24
N ALA A 99 11.95 5.21 4.51
CA ALA A 99 11.76 6.34 3.63
C ALA A 99 12.45 6.22 2.25
N PRO A 100 13.72 5.78 2.11
CA PRO A 100 14.40 5.70 0.81
C PRO A 100 13.73 4.76 -0.18
N ALA A 101 13.11 3.68 0.31
CA ALA A 101 12.48 2.66 -0.52
C ALA A 101 11.03 2.99 -0.92
N LEU A 102 10.49 4.13 -0.46
CA LEU A 102 9.08 4.47 -0.62
C LEU A 102 8.90 5.80 -1.35
N SER A 103 7.90 5.85 -2.24
CA SER A 103 7.41 7.11 -2.79
C SER A 103 6.82 8.00 -1.68
N ARG A 104 6.64 9.30 -1.97
CA ARG A 104 6.02 10.25 -1.01
C ARG A 104 4.63 9.76 -0.55
N THR A 105 3.80 9.28 -1.48
CA THR A 105 2.48 8.73 -1.16
C THR A 105 2.58 7.50 -0.28
N SER A 106 3.46 6.56 -0.62
CA SER A 106 3.66 5.33 0.17
C SER A 106 4.19 5.61 1.58
N ARG A 107 5.03 6.66 1.76
CA ARG A 107 5.46 7.09 3.10
C ARG A 107 4.29 7.61 3.93
N ARG A 108 3.41 8.40 3.31
CA ARG A 108 2.19 8.89 3.96
C ARG A 108 1.29 7.73 4.38
N ASP A 109 1.11 6.74 3.51
CA ASP A 109 0.29 5.56 3.80
C ASP A 109 0.89 4.72 4.93
N LEU A 110 2.22 4.56 4.96
CA LEU A 110 2.94 3.91 6.07
C LEU A 110 2.70 4.64 7.38
N CYS A 111 2.92 5.97 7.44
CA CYS A 111 2.70 6.76 8.65
C CYS A 111 1.23 6.73 9.09
N SER A 112 0.29 6.80 8.15
CA SER A 112 -1.15 6.69 8.44
C SER A 112 -1.50 5.34 9.04
N THR A 113 -0.96 4.25 8.48
CA THR A 113 -1.14 2.89 8.99
C THR A 113 -0.62 2.77 10.42
N LEU A 114 0.60 3.26 10.69
CA LEU A 114 1.18 3.25 12.03
C LEU A 114 0.33 4.02 13.04
N LYS A 115 -0.13 5.22 12.67
CA LYS A 115 -1.00 6.01 13.55
C LYS A 115 -2.26 5.28 13.94
N VAL A 116 -2.93 4.65 12.97
CA VAL A 116 -4.15 3.89 13.25
C VAL A 116 -3.86 2.70 14.15
N PHE A 117 -2.78 1.97 13.88
CA PHE A 117 -2.37 0.82 14.68
C PHE A 117 -2.01 1.21 16.12
N LEU A 118 -1.19 2.24 16.30
CA LEU A 118 -0.77 2.71 17.63
C LEU A 118 -1.95 3.24 18.46
N ARG A 119 -2.90 3.96 17.85
CA ARG A 119 -4.12 4.38 18.54
C ARG A 119 -4.97 3.22 18.99
N TYR A 120 -5.08 2.19 18.14
CA TYR A 120 -5.77 0.96 18.53
C TYR A 120 -5.06 0.29 19.71
N CYS A 121 -3.74 0.11 19.63
CA CYS A 121 -2.96 -0.51 20.72
C CYS A 121 -3.09 0.27 22.04
N HIS A 122 -3.10 1.62 21.99
CA HIS A 122 -3.31 2.44 23.18
C HIS A 122 -4.73 2.31 23.72
N ARG A 123 -5.76 2.33 22.87
CA ARG A 123 -7.15 2.14 23.25
C ARG A 123 -7.39 0.80 23.95
N GLU A 124 -6.75 -0.26 23.46
CA GLU A 124 -6.85 -1.61 24.05
C GLU A 124 -5.89 -1.81 25.26
N GLY A 125 -5.16 -0.78 25.69
CA GLY A 125 -4.24 -0.87 26.84
C GLY A 125 -2.98 -1.70 26.60
N LEU A 126 -2.65 -1.99 25.32
CA LEU A 126 -1.47 -2.76 24.96
C LEU A 126 -0.17 -1.93 25.05
N ILE A 127 -0.28 -0.63 24.89
CA ILE A 127 0.77 0.36 25.12
C ILE A 127 0.28 1.42 26.11
N ALA A 128 1.17 1.88 27.00
CA ALA A 128 0.80 2.78 28.09
C ALA A 128 0.53 4.22 27.62
N VAL A 129 1.15 4.65 26.53
CA VAL A 129 1.08 6.03 26.01
C VAL A 129 0.67 6.00 24.56
N ASP A 130 -0.15 6.95 24.11
CA ASP A 130 -0.47 7.12 22.69
C ASP A 130 0.74 7.65 21.91
N LEU A 131 1.47 6.76 21.30
CA LEU A 131 2.61 7.07 20.45
C LEU A 131 2.22 7.54 19.05
N SER A 132 0.93 7.57 18.70
CA SER A 132 0.49 7.97 17.36
C SER A 132 0.83 9.42 17.01
N ALA A 133 0.86 10.29 18.00
CA ALA A 133 1.23 11.70 17.81
C ALA A 133 2.70 11.88 17.39
N ALA A 134 3.58 10.99 17.85
CA ALA A 134 5.01 11.02 17.51
C ALA A 134 5.34 10.60 16.07
N VAL A 135 4.39 9.96 15.38
CA VAL A 135 4.57 9.61 13.97
C VAL A 135 4.25 10.83 13.10
N GLU A 136 5.28 11.50 12.61
CA GLU A 136 5.11 12.65 11.71
C GLU A 136 4.62 12.20 10.33
N MET A 137 3.63 12.94 9.80
CA MET A 137 3.09 12.70 8.46
C MET A 137 3.85 13.54 7.44
N PRO A 138 4.44 12.93 6.39
CA PRO A 138 5.02 13.70 5.30
C PRO A 138 3.96 14.62 4.69
N GLN A 139 4.26 15.91 4.63
CA GLN A 139 3.40 16.89 3.96
C GLN A 139 3.41 16.59 2.47
N ALA A 140 2.29 16.16 1.92
CA ALA A 140 2.10 15.93 0.50
C ALA A 140 1.06 16.92 -0.02
N TYR A 141 1.53 18.06 -0.50
CA TYR A 141 0.67 18.97 -1.21
C TYR A 141 0.32 18.38 -2.60
N ARG A 142 -0.96 18.31 -2.90
CA ARG A 142 -1.47 17.72 -4.14
C ARG A 142 -0.92 18.42 -5.40
N LEU A 143 -0.49 19.65 -5.28
CA LEU A 143 0.04 20.49 -6.36
C LEU A 143 1.44 21.04 -6.02
N ALA A 144 2.26 20.27 -5.28
CA ALA A 144 3.61 20.69 -4.90
C ALA A 144 4.59 20.76 -6.10
N GLU A 145 4.26 20.10 -7.19
CA GLU A 145 5.01 20.22 -8.44
C GLU A 145 4.39 21.36 -9.25
N LEU A 146 5.26 22.17 -9.86
CA LEU A 146 4.83 23.19 -10.81
C LEU A 146 3.92 22.54 -11.88
N PRO A 147 2.78 23.16 -12.22
CA PRO A 147 1.94 22.64 -13.28
C PRO A 147 2.79 22.45 -14.53
N ARG A 148 2.78 21.26 -15.10
CA ARG A 148 3.36 21.07 -16.43
C ARG A 148 2.47 21.83 -17.41
N SER A 149 2.88 23.02 -17.76
CA SER A 149 2.22 23.77 -18.83
C SER A 149 2.72 23.24 -20.16
N ILE A 150 1.80 22.93 -21.03
CA ILE A 150 2.09 22.67 -22.45
C ILE A 150 1.83 23.96 -23.21
N SER A 151 2.67 24.26 -24.20
CA SER A 151 2.48 25.44 -25.07
C SER A 151 1.26 25.24 -25.98
N TRP A 152 0.70 26.36 -26.46
CA TRP A 152 -0.41 26.31 -27.42
C TRP A 152 -0.04 25.55 -28.71
N ASP A 153 1.22 25.62 -29.13
CA ASP A 153 1.70 24.90 -30.30
C ASP A 153 1.76 23.39 -30.07
N GLU A 154 2.17 22.95 -28.89
CA GLU A 154 2.09 21.52 -28.52
C GLU A 154 0.64 21.02 -28.46
N VAL A 155 -0.29 21.83 -27.93
CA VAL A 155 -1.73 21.52 -27.96
C VAL A 155 -2.23 21.35 -29.40
N ARG A 156 -1.86 22.28 -30.31
CA ARG A 156 -2.23 22.19 -31.73
C ARG A 156 -1.66 20.93 -32.39
N GLN A 157 -0.40 20.61 -32.11
CA GLN A 157 0.22 19.38 -32.61
C GLN A 157 -0.50 18.11 -32.08
N MET A 158 -0.89 18.07 -30.80
CA MET A 158 -1.68 16.97 -30.26
C MET A 158 -3.00 16.84 -31.03
N PHE A 159 -3.74 17.89 -31.25
CA PHE A 159 -4.99 17.84 -32.02
C PHE A 159 -4.79 17.46 -33.50
N ALA A 160 -3.67 17.82 -34.11
CA ALA A 160 -3.37 17.46 -35.51
C ALA A 160 -3.14 15.93 -35.67
N VAL A 161 -2.70 15.23 -34.64
CA VAL A 161 -2.44 13.79 -34.67
C VAL A 161 -3.71 12.97 -34.38
N VAL A 162 -4.78 13.59 -33.86
CA VAL A 162 -6.02 12.88 -33.55
C VAL A 162 -6.72 12.38 -34.82
N ASP A 163 -6.84 11.06 -34.96
CA ASP A 163 -7.56 10.43 -36.07
C ASP A 163 -9.08 10.56 -35.90
N ARG A 164 -9.64 11.59 -36.50
CA ARG A 164 -11.09 11.87 -36.47
C ARG A 164 -11.93 10.91 -37.30
N ARG A 165 -11.33 9.94 -37.98
CA ARG A 165 -12.07 8.91 -38.73
C ARG A 165 -12.60 7.80 -37.84
N ARG A 166 -12.14 7.75 -36.58
CA ARG A 166 -12.56 6.75 -35.61
C ARG A 166 -13.45 7.37 -34.53
N PRO A 167 -14.50 6.65 -34.07
CA PRO A 167 -15.41 7.15 -33.04
C PRO A 167 -14.70 7.62 -31.76
N LYS A 168 -13.57 6.99 -31.40
CA LYS A 168 -12.75 7.36 -30.25
C LYS A 168 -12.09 8.72 -30.44
N GLY A 169 -11.50 8.97 -31.61
CA GLY A 169 -10.86 10.25 -31.88
C GLY A 169 -11.82 11.41 -32.13
N ILE A 170 -13.14 11.12 -32.34
CA ILE A 170 -14.17 12.15 -32.36
C ILE A 170 -14.60 12.53 -30.95
N ARG A 171 -14.59 11.55 -30.03
CA ARG A 171 -14.99 11.76 -28.63
C ARG A 171 -13.89 12.44 -27.81
N ASP A 172 -12.62 12.07 -28.01
CA ASP A 172 -11.45 12.57 -27.28
C ASP A 172 -10.98 13.89 -27.87
#